data_7bff7540fb70e6345f7c550c93d99c02
#
_entry.id   7bff7540fb70e6345f7c550c93d99c02
#
_cell.length_a   1.000
_cell.length_b   1.000
_cell.length_c   1.000
_cell.angle_alpha   90.00
_cell.angle_beta   90.00
_cell.angle_gamma   90.00
#
_symmetry.space_group_name_H-M   'P 1'
#
loop_
_entity.id
_entity.type
_entity.pdbx_description
1 polymer ?
#
loop_
_entity_poly.entity_id
_entity_poly.type
_entity_poly.pdbx_seq_one_letter_code
_entity_poly.pdbx_strand_id
1 'polypeptide(L)'
;GHKDYFILSTNVDTQVEKTFPTERICNYQGSFEHLQCKQPCCDELFDASPYVERMLAGMAGFEVRSEDVPRCPHCGWQLMPWVRDDTFLQGAAWRESLGRYERFVRERGNCRVLLLQLGVGEMTPGIITLPFWSMTAKLPDAHLLSVNISGGSAPLQLGGKAEAIQADLSTLLSAAQVDDE
;
A
#
# COMPACT_ATOMS: atom_id res chain seq x y z
N GLY A 1 -19.38 17.06 1.36
CA GLY A 1 -18.82 17.11 2.73
C GLY A 1 -17.56 16.31 2.82
N HIS A 2 -16.60 16.78 3.59
CA HIS A 2 -15.29 16.11 3.76
C HIS A 2 -15.51 14.72 4.33
N LYS A 3 -15.00 13.69 3.64
CA LYS A 3 -15.01 12.30 4.10
C LYS A 3 -13.70 12.01 4.83
N ASP A 4 -13.79 11.32 5.96
CA ASP A 4 -12.60 10.77 6.62
C ASP A 4 -12.17 9.49 5.92
N TYR A 5 -10.87 9.28 5.69
CA TYR A 5 -10.37 8.15 4.91
C TYR A 5 -9.03 7.63 5.44
N PHE A 6 -8.73 6.41 5.09
CA PHE A 6 -7.43 5.78 5.26
C PHE A 6 -7.11 4.86 4.07
N ILE A 7 -5.87 4.81 3.65
CA ILE A 7 -5.41 4.03 2.50
C ILE A 7 -4.55 2.87 2.99
N LEU A 8 -5.00 1.64 2.70
CA LEU A 8 -4.20 0.44 2.83
C LEU A 8 -3.70 0.05 1.44
N SER A 9 -2.40 0.21 1.19
CA SER A 9 -1.79 -0.06 -0.10
C SER A 9 -0.95 -1.33 -0.09
N THR A 10 -1.06 -2.11 -1.17
CA THR A 10 -0.14 -3.19 -1.51
C THR A 10 0.79 -2.84 -2.68
N ASN A 11 0.64 -1.64 -3.25
CA ASN A 11 1.57 -1.10 -4.22
C ASN A 11 2.86 -0.65 -3.54
N VAL A 12 3.95 -0.74 -4.28
CA VAL A 12 5.29 -0.36 -3.79
C VAL A 12 5.94 0.75 -4.63
N ASP A 13 5.19 1.29 -5.59
CA ASP A 13 5.64 2.23 -6.64
C ASP A 13 5.70 3.70 -6.21
N THR A 14 5.46 4.00 -4.94
CA THR A 14 5.53 5.34 -4.34
C THR A 14 4.46 6.35 -4.80
N GLN A 15 3.50 5.97 -5.64
CA GLN A 15 2.53 6.94 -6.18
C GLN A 15 1.53 7.41 -5.13
N VAL A 16 1.15 6.53 -4.20
CA VAL A 16 0.21 6.85 -3.12
C VAL A 16 0.83 7.89 -2.18
N GLU A 17 2.10 7.71 -1.81
CA GLU A 17 2.84 8.60 -0.90
C GLU A 17 3.05 10.01 -1.47
N LYS A 18 3.15 10.13 -2.80
CA LYS A 18 3.27 11.43 -3.47
C LYS A 18 1.97 12.23 -3.49
N THR A 19 0.84 11.56 -3.30
CA THR A 19 -0.49 12.16 -3.47
C THR A 19 -1.20 12.40 -2.16
N PHE A 20 -0.99 11.52 -1.16
CA PHE A 20 -1.73 11.53 0.09
C PHE A 20 -0.80 11.68 1.30
N PRO A 21 -1.28 12.27 2.40
CA PRO A 21 -0.50 12.41 3.63
C PRO A 21 -0.09 11.06 4.21
N THR A 22 1.16 10.93 4.62
CA THR A 22 1.74 9.67 5.14
C THR A 22 0.98 9.12 6.35
N GLU A 23 0.41 9.99 7.19
CA GLU A 23 -0.40 9.58 8.35
C GLU A 23 -1.72 8.89 7.97
N ARG A 24 -2.13 9.01 6.70
CA ARG A 24 -3.34 8.38 6.13
C ARG A 24 -3.03 7.13 5.30
N ILE A 25 -1.78 6.67 5.30
CA ILE A 25 -1.33 5.56 4.47
C ILE A 25 -0.75 4.45 5.34
N CYS A 26 -1.05 3.20 4.97
CA CYS A 26 -0.32 2.02 5.38
C CYS A 26 0.17 1.26 4.14
N ASN A 27 1.48 1.32 3.87
CA ASN A 27 2.14 0.53 2.84
C ASN A 27 2.44 -0.87 3.38
N TYR A 28 1.48 -1.76 3.27
CA TYR A 28 1.57 -3.09 3.90
C TYR A 28 2.71 -3.94 3.35
N GLN A 29 3.05 -3.77 2.08
CA GLN A 29 4.13 -4.50 1.42
C GLN A 29 5.43 -3.68 1.27
N GLY A 30 5.52 -2.53 1.95
CA GLY A 30 6.66 -1.64 1.86
C GLY A 30 6.57 -0.66 0.70
N SER A 31 7.70 -0.05 0.33
CA SER A 31 7.78 1.00 -0.68
C SER A 31 9.20 1.07 -1.25
N PHE A 32 9.33 1.37 -2.55
CA PHE A 32 10.63 1.65 -3.19
C PHE A 32 11.25 2.99 -2.75
N GLU A 33 10.52 3.81 -1.99
CA GLU A 33 11.06 5.03 -1.40
C GLU A 33 12.15 4.76 -0.36
N HIS A 34 12.18 3.52 0.16
CA HIS A 34 13.08 3.14 1.24
C HIS A 34 13.91 1.91 0.90
N LEU A 35 15.11 1.87 1.47
CA LEU A 35 15.97 0.71 1.50
C LEU A 35 16.03 0.14 2.93
N GLN A 36 16.24 -1.16 3.03
CA GLN A 36 16.50 -1.88 4.28
C GLN A 36 17.81 -2.67 4.19
N CYS A 37 18.39 -3.02 5.32
CA CYS A 37 19.51 -3.96 5.33
C CYS A 37 19.02 -5.35 4.88
N LYS A 38 19.72 -5.95 3.91
CA LYS A 38 19.41 -7.31 3.40
C LYS A 38 19.46 -8.36 4.52
N GLN A 39 20.36 -8.19 5.47
CA GLN A 39 20.36 -8.93 6.72
C GLN A 39 19.87 -7.98 7.81
N PRO A 40 18.61 -8.07 8.27
CA PRO A 40 18.02 -7.08 9.17
C PRO A 40 18.82 -6.93 10.48
N CYS A 41 19.90 -6.15 10.44
CA CYS A 41 20.80 -5.93 11.57
C CYS A 41 20.36 -4.76 12.45
N CYS A 42 19.44 -3.93 11.95
CA CYS A 42 18.91 -2.74 12.62
C CYS A 42 17.45 -2.53 12.21
N ASP A 43 16.74 -1.71 12.97
CA ASP A 43 15.37 -1.30 12.70
C ASP A 43 15.34 0.09 12.02
N GLU A 44 16.16 0.25 10.97
CA GLU A 44 16.30 1.52 10.24
C GLU A 44 15.95 1.33 8.78
N LEU A 45 15.15 2.26 8.25
CA LEU A 45 14.88 2.43 6.84
C LEU A 45 15.68 3.63 6.33
N PHE A 46 16.30 3.46 5.18
CA PHE A 46 17.13 4.48 4.53
C PHE A 46 16.39 5.06 3.34
N ASP A 47 16.39 6.39 3.17
CA ASP A 47 15.89 7.03 1.96
C ASP A 47 16.61 6.46 0.73
N ALA A 48 15.85 5.97 -0.25
CA ALA A 48 16.41 5.36 -1.44
C ALA A 48 17.01 6.39 -2.41
N SER A 49 16.51 7.63 -2.42
CA SER A 49 16.81 8.65 -3.42
C SER A 49 18.31 8.89 -3.60
N PRO A 50 19.09 9.19 -2.55
CA PRO A 50 20.52 9.49 -2.74
C PRO A 50 21.33 8.28 -3.23
N TYR A 51 20.91 7.08 -2.90
CA TYR A 51 21.53 5.85 -3.40
C TYR A 51 21.22 5.61 -4.86
N VAL A 52 19.96 5.79 -5.25
CA VAL A 52 19.51 5.64 -6.65
C VAL A 52 20.21 6.67 -7.53
N GLU A 53 20.27 7.94 -7.13
CA GLU A 53 20.98 8.99 -7.86
C GLU A 53 22.45 8.64 -8.08
N ARG A 54 23.14 8.16 -7.04
CA ARG A 54 24.54 7.72 -7.16
C ARG A 54 24.71 6.55 -8.11
N MET A 55 23.85 5.53 -8.02
CA MET A 55 23.88 4.39 -8.93
C MET A 55 23.66 4.83 -10.38
N LEU A 56 22.67 5.68 -10.63
CA LEU A 56 22.38 6.20 -11.98
C LEU A 56 23.55 7.01 -12.54
N ALA A 57 24.18 7.87 -11.74
CA ALA A 57 25.35 8.65 -12.15
C ALA A 57 26.57 7.79 -12.50
N GLY A 58 26.71 6.62 -11.88
CA GLY A 58 27.81 5.68 -12.11
C GLY A 58 27.50 4.57 -13.14
N MET A 59 26.29 4.50 -13.68
CA MET A 59 25.89 3.45 -14.62
C MET A 59 26.63 3.52 -15.95
N ALA A 60 27.05 2.36 -16.46
CA ALA A 60 27.53 2.19 -17.83
C ALA A 60 26.61 1.19 -18.54
N GLY A 61 25.76 1.70 -19.44
CA GLY A 61 24.68 0.91 -20.02
C GLY A 61 23.63 0.52 -18.96
N PHE A 62 23.49 -0.79 -18.68
CA PHE A 62 22.58 -1.31 -17.64
C PHE A 62 23.32 -1.85 -16.41
N GLU A 63 24.62 -1.55 -16.29
CA GLU A 63 25.44 -2.06 -15.17
C GLU A 63 25.77 -0.96 -14.17
N VAL A 64 25.52 -1.23 -12.90
CA VAL A 64 25.91 -0.39 -11.78
C VAL A 64 27.29 -0.85 -11.28
N ARG A 65 28.20 0.10 -11.04
CA ARG A 65 29.52 -0.23 -10.49
C ARG A 65 29.39 -0.83 -9.09
N SER A 66 30.21 -1.82 -8.76
CA SER A 66 30.16 -2.51 -7.46
C SER A 66 30.33 -1.57 -6.26
N GLU A 67 31.07 -0.46 -6.44
CA GLU A 67 31.30 0.56 -5.43
C GLU A 67 30.09 1.46 -5.16
N ASP A 68 29.15 1.55 -6.14
CA ASP A 68 27.92 2.33 -6.02
C ASP A 68 26.75 1.52 -5.45
N VAL A 69 26.90 0.18 -5.34
CA VAL A 69 25.88 -0.66 -4.72
C VAL A 69 25.73 -0.28 -3.25
N PRO A 70 24.52 0.08 -2.79
CA PRO A 70 24.28 0.56 -1.44
C PRO A 70 24.67 -0.46 -0.37
N ARG A 71 25.31 -0.01 0.69
CA ARG A 71 25.70 -0.85 1.83
C ARG A 71 25.20 -0.27 3.14
N CYS A 72 24.77 -1.17 4.02
CA CYS A 72 24.30 -0.83 5.35
C CYS A 72 25.44 -0.19 6.17
N PRO A 73 25.25 1.00 6.75
CA PRO A 73 26.27 1.67 7.54
C PRO A 73 26.58 0.94 8.85
N HIS A 74 25.68 0.07 9.34
CA HIS A 74 25.86 -0.64 10.60
C HIS A 74 26.67 -1.94 10.44
N CYS A 75 26.45 -2.70 9.36
CA CYS A 75 27.06 -4.03 9.22
C CYS A 75 27.80 -4.25 7.91
N GLY A 76 27.77 -3.30 6.97
CA GLY A 76 28.40 -3.41 5.66
C GLY A 76 27.70 -4.31 4.65
N TRP A 77 26.63 -5.01 5.03
CA TRP A 77 25.82 -5.78 4.10
C TRP A 77 25.10 -4.87 3.10
N GLN A 78 24.70 -5.43 1.96
CA GLN A 78 23.97 -4.71 0.95
C GLN A 78 22.63 -4.19 1.48
N LEU A 79 22.29 -2.95 1.11
CA LEU A 79 20.93 -2.44 1.22
C LEU A 79 20.11 -2.92 0.03
N MET A 80 18.84 -3.19 0.26
CA MET A 80 17.88 -3.61 -0.76
C MET A 80 16.56 -2.84 -0.59
N PRO A 81 15.73 -2.75 -1.63
CA PRO A 81 14.42 -2.12 -1.50
C PRO A 81 13.62 -2.68 -0.33
N TRP A 82 12.96 -1.80 0.41
CA TRP A 82 12.06 -2.19 1.49
C TRP A 82 10.72 -2.65 0.90
N VAL A 83 10.75 -3.83 0.30
CA VAL A 83 9.61 -4.47 -0.35
C VAL A 83 9.50 -5.89 0.18
N ARG A 84 8.26 -6.35 0.40
CA ARG A 84 7.99 -7.64 1.05
C ARG A 84 8.59 -8.82 0.31
N ASP A 85 9.54 -9.43 0.96
CA ASP A 85 10.12 -10.74 0.68
C ASP A 85 10.38 -11.47 2.01
N ASP A 86 11.17 -12.54 1.98
CA ASP A 86 11.52 -13.34 3.17
C ASP A 86 12.36 -12.55 4.20
N THR A 87 12.98 -11.43 3.79
CA THR A 87 13.83 -10.58 4.64
C THR A 87 13.16 -9.26 5.02
N PHE A 88 11.89 -9.07 4.67
CA PHE A 88 11.16 -7.83 4.87
C PHE A 88 11.15 -7.35 6.32
N LEU A 89 11.66 -6.15 6.53
CA LEU A 89 11.75 -5.53 7.85
C LEU A 89 10.39 -5.03 8.32
N GLN A 90 9.75 -5.78 9.22
CA GLN A 90 8.56 -5.33 9.96
C GLN A 90 8.99 -4.54 11.21
N GLY A 91 9.75 -3.48 10.99
CA GLY A 91 10.31 -2.63 12.03
C GLY A 91 9.29 -1.65 12.63
N ALA A 92 9.79 -0.67 13.39
CA ALA A 92 8.96 0.33 14.07
C ALA A 92 8.08 1.11 13.09
N ALA A 93 8.64 1.56 11.97
CA ALA A 93 7.91 2.32 10.96
C ALA A 93 6.73 1.54 10.37
N TRP A 94 6.94 0.25 10.04
CA TRP A 94 5.88 -0.61 9.54
C TRP A 94 4.78 -0.85 10.60
N ARG A 95 5.17 -1.20 11.83
CA ARG A 95 4.23 -1.42 12.94
C ARG A 95 3.43 -0.17 13.29
N GLU A 96 4.06 1.01 13.22
CA GLU A 96 3.38 2.27 13.46
C GLU A 96 2.33 2.56 12.38
N SER A 97 2.67 2.39 11.10
CA SER A 97 1.73 2.61 10.00
C SER A 97 0.53 1.64 10.06
N LEU A 98 0.79 0.36 10.34
CA LEU A 98 -0.27 -0.63 10.57
C LEU A 98 -1.13 -0.27 11.78
N GLY A 99 -0.52 0.15 12.89
CA GLY A 99 -1.23 0.57 14.10
C GLY A 99 -2.12 1.80 13.86
N ARG A 100 -1.73 2.75 12.99
CA ARG A 100 -2.59 3.86 12.57
C ARG A 100 -3.82 3.36 11.81
N TYR A 101 -3.62 2.43 10.85
CA TYR A 101 -4.72 1.79 10.12
C TYR A 101 -5.69 1.06 11.05
N GLU A 102 -5.19 0.20 11.91
CA GLU A 102 -6.00 -0.57 12.85
C GLU A 102 -6.79 0.33 13.81
N ARG A 103 -6.18 1.42 14.27
CA ARG A 103 -6.83 2.43 15.09
C ARG A 103 -7.97 3.11 14.34
N PHE A 104 -7.72 3.54 13.10
CA PHE A 104 -8.72 4.17 12.24
C PHE A 104 -9.95 3.24 12.06
N VAL A 105 -9.73 1.98 11.72
CA VAL A 105 -10.81 0.99 11.53
C VAL A 105 -11.59 0.81 12.85
N ARG A 106 -10.91 0.66 13.97
CA ARG A 106 -11.54 0.45 15.28
C ARG A 106 -12.41 1.65 15.70
N GLU A 107 -11.91 2.87 15.50
CA GLU A 107 -12.62 4.10 15.87
C GLU A 107 -13.84 4.37 14.98
N ARG A 108 -13.87 3.81 13.79
CA ARG A 108 -14.96 3.98 12.81
C ARG A 108 -15.92 2.80 12.75
N GLY A 109 -15.74 1.77 13.60
CA GLY A 109 -16.56 0.56 13.58
C GLY A 109 -18.07 0.77 13.80
N ASN A 110 -18.48 1.88 14.40
CA ASN A 110 -19.90 2.28 14.58
C ASN A 110 -20.36 3.38 13.60
N CYS A 111 -19.54 3.72 12.61
CA CYS A 111 -19.88 4.71 11.58
C CYS A 111 -20.36 4.00 10.31
N ARG A 112 -20.91 4.75 9.37
CA ARG A 112 -21.07 4.26 8.00
C ARG A 112 -19.70 4.18 7.34
N VAL A 113 -19.28 2.97 6.96
CA VAL A 113 -17.96 2.69 6.39
C VAL A 113 -18.09 2.18 4.97
N LEU A 114 -17.44 2.83 4.03
CA LEU A 114 -17.21 2.29 2.69
C LEU A 114 -15.84 1.62 2.65
N LEU A 115 -15.81 0.33 2.38
CA LEU A 115 -14.62 -0.45 2.11
C LEU A 115 -14.41 -0.48 0.58
N LEU A 116 -13.57 0.43 0.09
CA LEU A 116 -13.37 0.63 -1.33
C LEU A 116 -12.10 -0.11 -1.80
N GLN A 117 -12.27 -1.05 -2.72
CA GLN A 117 -11.19 -1.78 -3.37
C GLN A 117 -11.00 -1.24 -4.80
N LEU A 118 -9.82 -0.69 -5.08
CA LEU A 118 -9.46 -0.15 -6.39
C LEU A 118 -8.31 -0.96 -6.99
N GLY A 119 -8.58 -1.74 -8.04
CA GLY A 119 -7.59 -2.54 -8.75
C GLY A 119 -6.95 -3.65 -7.91
N VAL A 120 -7.59 -4.09 -6.83
CA VAL A 120 -7.05 -5.12 -5.94
C VAL A 120 -7.03 -6.46 -6.67
N GLY A 121 -5.82 -7.04 -6.80
CA GLY A 121 -5.61 -8.33 -7.44
C GLY A 121 -5.85 -9.53 -6.53
N GLU A 122 -5.83 -10.72 -7.13
CA GLU A 122 -6.10 -11.98 -6.44
C GLU A 122 -4.84 -12.64 -5.83
N MET A 123 -3.64 -12.09 -6.07
CA MET A 123 -2.39 -12.72 -5.64
C MET A 123 -2.20 -12.73 -4.13
N THR A 124 -2.68 -11.71 -3.42
CA THR A 124 -2.52 -11.57 -1.97
C THR A 124 -3.85 -11.24 -1.28
N PRO A 125 -4.88 -12.10 -1.40
CA PRO A 125 -6.23 -11.80 -0.90
C PRO A 125 -6.28 -11.62 0.63
N GLY A 126 -5.31 -12.18 1.35
CA GLY A 126 -5.21 -12.08 2.81
C GLY A 126 -4.91 -10.68 3.35
N ILE A 127 -4.44 -9.75 2.51
CA ILE A 127 -4.08 -8.40 2.95
C ILE A 127 -5.28 -7.44 2.90
N ILE A 128 -6.01 -7.42 1.80
CA ILE A 128 -7.13 -6.48 1.59
C ILE A 128 -8.44 -7.23 1.45
N THR A 129 -8.55 -8.15 0.48
CA THR A 129 -9.82 -8.75 0.07
C THR A 129 -10.52 -9.46 1.21
N LEU A 130 -9.89 -10.44 1.83
CA LEU A 130 -10.50 -11.23 2.92
C LEU A 130 -10.76 -10.40 4.18
N PRO A 131 -9.85 -9.52 4.65
CA PRO A 131 -10.14 -8.60 5.73
C PRO A 131 -11.33 -7.68 5.46
N PHE A 132 -11.44 -7.11 4.23
CA PHE A 132 -12.54 -6.24 3.87
C PHE A 132 -13.87 -6.99 3.85
N TRP A 133 -13.91 -8.21 3.32
CA TRP A 133 -15.11 -9.06 3.40
C TRP A 133 -15.52 -9.33 4.85
N SER A 134 -14.56 -9.68 5.69
CA SER A 134 -14.80 -9.92 7.12
C SER A 134 -15.32 -8.66 7.83
N MET A 135 -14.75 -7.48 7.55
CA MET A 135 -15.23 -6.21 8.10
C MET A 135 -16.63 -5.88 7.61
N THR A 136 -16.91 -6.04 6.31
CA THR A 136 -18.25 -5.82 5.74
C THR A 136 -19.31 -6.70 6.39
N ALA A 137 -18.97 -7.96 6.67
CA ALA A 137 -19.89 -8.88 7.34
C ALA A 137 -20.16 -8.48 8.80
N LYS A 138 -19.13 -8.01 9.53
CA LYS A 138 -19.19 -7.76 10.97
C LYS A 138 -19.71 -6.38 11.34
N LEU A 139 -19.37 -5.34 10.56
CA LEU A 139 -19.77 -3.97 10.85
C LEU A 139 -21.22 -3.73 10.41
N PRO A 140 -22.06 -3.10 11.24
CA PRO A 140 -23.49 -2.95 10.97
C PRO A 140 -23.74 -2.12 9.69
N ASP A 141 -23.08 -0.97 9.55
CA ASP A 141 -23.27 0.01 8.48
C ASP A 141 -22.07 0.04 7.51
N ALA A 142 -21.47 -1.13 7.24
CA ALA A 142 -20.40 -1.25 6.25
C ALA A 142 -20.93 -1.65 4.88
N HIS A 143 -20.32 -1.09 3.84
CA HIS A 143 -20.54 -1.45 2.45
C HIS A 143 -19.20 -1.70 1.76
N LEU A 144 -19.11 -2.76 0.95
CA LEU A 144 -17.95 -3.07 0.12
C LEU A 144 -18.23 -2.66 -1.32
N LEU A 145 -17.34 -1.89 -1.90
CA LEU A 145 -17.32 -1.62 -3.33
C LEU A 145 -15.98 -2.07 -3.91
N SER A 146 -16.02 -3.04 -4.81
CA SER A 146 -14.83 -3.58 -5.47
C SER A 146 -14.83 -3.23 -6.95
N VAL A 147 -13.83 -2.46 -7.39
CA VAL A 147 -13.68 -2.01 -8.78
C VAL A 147 -12.40 -2.57 -9.37
N ASN A 148 -12.51 -3.30 -10.47
CA ASN A 148 -11.36 -3.86 -11.18
C ASN A 148 -11.67 -4.00 -12.67
N ILE A 149 -10.66 -3.87 -13.53
CA ILE A 149 -10.79 -4.03 -14.98
C ILE A 149 -11.18 -5.46 -15.38
N SER A 150 -10.73 -6.45 -14.62
CA SER A 150 -11.07 -7.87 -14.81
C SER A 150 -12.37 -8.31 -14.10
N GLY A 151 -13.07 -7.37 -13.49
CA GLY A 151 -14.20 -7.61 -12.59
C GLY A 151 -13.79 -7.52 -11.13
N GLY A 152 -14.58 -6.79 -10.34
CA GLY A 152 -14.41 -6.71 -8.89
C GLY A 152 -14.85 -8.02 -8.22
N SER A 153 -14.54 -8.18 -6.93
CA SER A 153 -14.90 -9.36 -6.15
C SER A 153 -15.84 -8.99 -5.00
N ALA A 154 -17.07 -9.50 -5.06
CA ALA A 154 -18.08 -9.33 -4.02
C ALA A 154 -18.72 -10.69 -3.72
N PRO A 155 -18.46 -11.31 -2.54
CA PRO A 155 -19.01 -12.62 -2.23
C PRO A 155 -20.52 -12.54 -2.00
N LEU A 156 -21.25 -13.52 -2.55
CA LEU A 156 -22.72 -13.59 -2.45
C LEU A 156 -23.24 -13.56 -1.01
N GLN A 157 -22.45 -14.06 -0.05
CA GLN A 157 -22.81 -14.09 1.38
C GLN A 157 -22.97 -12.69 1.99
N LEU A 158 -22.37 -11.65 1.39
CA LEU A 158 -22.52 -10.26 1.85
C LEU A 158 -23.82 -9.62 1.37
N GLY A 159 -24.52 -10.23 0.39
CA GLY A 159 -25.80 -9.73 -0.10
C GLY A 159 -25.73 -8.29 -0.55
N GLY A 160 -26.72 -7.48 -0.20
CA GLY A 160 -26.78 -6.04 -0.55
C GLY A 160 -25.73 -5.15 0.11
N LYS A 161 -24.83 -5.71 0.92
CA LYS A 161 -23.70 -4.96 1.50
C LYS A 161 -22.45 -4.94 0.63
N ALA A 162 -22.44 -5.59 -0.52
CA ALA A 162 -21.27 -5.67 -1.39
C ALA A 162 -21.63 -5.55 -2.86
N GLU A 163 -20.86 -4.77 -3.58
CA GLU A 163 -20.97 -4.57 -5.01
C GLU A 163 -19.61 -4.75 -5.69
N ALA A 164 -19.65 -5.31 -6.91
CA ALA A 164 -18.48 -5.45 -7.76
C ALA A 164 -18.75 -4.76 -9.11
N ILE A 165 -17.81 -3.92 -9.51
CA ILE A 165 -17.86 -3.17 -10.77
C ILE A 165 -16.69 -3.57 -11.64
N GLN A 166 -16.97 -3.96 -12.87
CA GLN A 166 -15.94 -4.11 -13.89
C GLN A 166 -15.77 -2.78 -14.61
N ALA A 167 -14.65 -2.09 -14.34
CA ALA A 167 -14.33 -0.81 -14.96
C ALA A 167 -12.83 -0.56 -15.00
N ASP A 168 -12.41 0.22 -15.97
CA ASP A 168 -11.09 0.87 -15.99
C ASP A 168 -11.11 2.04 -15.02
N LEU A 169 -10.20 2.04 -14.04
CA LEU A 169 -10.13 3.07 -13.00
C LEU A 169 -9.79 4.44 -13.54
N SER A 170 -8.97 4.54 -14.60
CA SER A 170 -8.62 5.83 -15.20
C SER A 170 -9.85 6.49 -15.81
N THR A 171 -10.68 5.73 -16.50
CA THR A 171 -11.94 6.20 -17.08
C THR A 171 -12.96 6.58 -15.99
N LEU A 172 -13.11 5.73 -14.97
CA LEU A 172 -14.06 5.96 -13.87
C LEU A 172 -13.72 7.21 -13.07
N LEU A 173 -12.45 7.40 -12.71
CA LEU A 173 -12.00 8.55 -11.89
C LEU A 173 -12.01 9.85 -12.70
N SER A 174 -11.72 9.82 -14.00
CA SER A 174 -11.85 10.98 -14.86
C SER A 174 -13.31 11.44 -15.00
N ALA A 175 -14.25 10.53 -15.09
CA ALA A 175 -15.67 10.87 -15.13
C ALA A 175 -16.16 11.48 -13.80
N ALA A 176 -15.68 10.99 -12.66
CA ALA A 176 -16.05 11.50 -11.34
C ALA A 176 -15.55 12.95 -11.06
N GLN A 177 -14.49 13.41 -11.75
CA GLN A 177 -14.00 14.79 -11.61
C GLN A 177 -14.87 15.82 -12.34
N VAL A 178 -15.66 15.41 -13.33
CA VAL A 178 -16.50 16.32 -14.13
C VAL A 178 -17.78 16.72 -13.40
N ASP A 179 -18.22 15.94 -12.42
CA ASP A 179 -19.46 16.18 -11.66
C ASP A 179 -19.27 17.13 -10.45
N ASP A 180 -18.04 17.57 -10.14
CA ASP A 180 -17.72 18.47 -9.03
C ASP A 180 -17.49 19.95 -9.47
N GLU A 181 -17.70 20.31 -10.75
CA GLU A 181 -17.72 21.69 -11.29
C GLU A 181 -19.19 22.20 -11.41
#